data_2820e4fcb942a074b7201547eff2398f
#
_entry.id   2820e4fcb942a074b7201547eff2398f
#
_cell.length_a   1.000
_cell.length_b   1.000
_cell.length_c   1.000
_cell.angle_alpha   90.00
_cell.angle_beta   90.00
_cell.angle_gamma   90.00
#
_symmetry.space_group_name_H-M   'P 1'
#
loop_
_entity.id
_entity.type
_entity.pdbx_description
1 polymer ?
#
loop_
_entity_poly.entity_id
_entity_poly.type
_entity_poly.pdbx_seq_one_letter_code
_entity_poly.pdbx_strand_id
1 'polypeptide(L)'
;DRDGNPNVTADVTREVILLSRWEAAKLYEKALTKIIRSYSMEKCSKKILKKTGKTYEPYRVFLRPLRNKMRKTHRLIERHLVAKKPLNQKKLLSSKEDILKPLRVVRESLEQTQNENIASADLLDLMRRAKCFGINLAKIDIRQESSRHSQVLAEYIKIKNNSNYLAWDEAKRIKYLSNTLKKKLDFKKFNFKNKENKEVWSTFKILAEEPTECLGAYVISMTSAASDILAVYLMQKEADIKNKLRVVPLFETLQDLKNAKSIMEKLFSLGWYRKLIHNKQEIMIGYSDSSKDAGKLSASWHQYKLQEDVLKIAKKYKIELTFFHGRGGSAGRGGGPIQATMRSQPPKSVYGRIRITDQGEMIQQKYGYEPLAKYNLCSYIGSVMQATLNPPPHPKENWRNLIEQMTKISTDAYRKNINENSDFIRYFKTVTPHLALGKLSIGSRPSKRKNVDNIQSLRAIPWVF
;
A
#
# COMPACT_ATOMS: atom_id res chain seq x y z
N ASP A 1 7.67 -4.70 1.81
CA ASP A 1 7.10 -5.85 2.52
C ASP A 1 8.15 -6.47 3.45
N ARG A 2 8.00 -6.24 4.76
CA ARG A 2 8.92 -6.75 5.79
C ARG A 2 8.50 -8.11 6.34
N ASP A 3 7.32 -8.56 5.99
CA ASP A 3 6.79 -9.81 6.49
C ASP A 3 7.67 -11.00 6.07
N GLY A 4 8.42 -11.52 7.03
CA GLY A 4 9.38 -12.59 6.82
C GLY A 4 10.59 -12.26 5.94
N ASN A 5 10.85 -10.98 5.62
CA ASN A 5 12.00 -10.56 4.83
C ASN A 5 12.95 -9.65 5.65
N PRO A 6 14.04 -10.18 6.19
CA PRO A 6 14.98 -9.42 7.01
C PRO A 6 15.77 -8.38 6.21
N ASN A 7 15.79 -8.48 4.87
CA ASN A 7 16.53 -7.55 4.01
C ASN A 7 15.80 -6.22 3.78
N VAL A 8 14.50 -6.14 4.11
CA VAL A 8 13.73 -4.89 3.99
C VAL A 8 13.85 -4.10 5.28
N THR A 9 14.97 -3.42 5.44
CA THR A 9 15.25 -2.57 6.59
C THR A 9 14.65 -1.17 6.46
N ALA A 10 14.74 -0.39 7.54
CA ALA A 10 14.38 1.01 7.56
C ALA A 10 15.18 1.81 6.52
N ASP A 11 16.50 1.58 6.44
CA ASP A 11 17.37 2.25 5.48
C ASP A 11 17.04 1.88 4.03
N VAL A 12 16.81 0.59 3.73
CA VAL A 12 16.34 0.16 2.41
C VAL A 12 15.03 0.82 2.03
N THR A 13 14.12 1.05 2.99
CA THR A 13 12.88 1.79 2.73
C THR A 13 13.15 3.22 2.32
N ARG A 14 14.06 3.90 2.99
CA ARG A 14 14.49 5.25 2.61
C ARG A 14 15.13 5.26 1.21
N GLU A 15 16.02 4.32 0.93
CA GLU A 15 16.68 4.21 -0.38
C GLU A 15 15.65 4.03 -1.52
N VAL A 16 14.65 3.18 -1.35
CA VAL A 16 13.60 2.96 -2.35
C VAL A 16 12.77 4.22 -2.58
N ILE A 17 12.41 4.96 -1.51
CA ILE A 17 11.73 6.25 -1.64
C ILE A 17 12.58 7.25 -2.40
N LEU A 18 13.86 7.35 -2.08
CA LEU A 18 14.79 8.27 -2.74
C LEU A 18 15.02 7.89 -4.21
N LEU A 19 15.16 6.61 -4.55
CA LEU A 19 15.27 6.14 -5.94
C LEU A 19 14.03 6.51 -6.76
N SER A 20 12.84 6.32 -6.19
CA SER A 20 11.59 6.70 -6.86
C SER A 20 11.50 8.21 -7.10
N ARG A 21 11.92 9.03 -6.12
CA ARG A 21 12.00 10.49 -6.25
C ARG A 21 13.06 10.95 -7.25
N TRP A 22 14.19 10.26 -7.29
CA TRP A 22 15.27 10.51 -8.24
C TRP A 22 14.80 10.32 -9.67
N GLU A 23 14.16 9.19 -9.96
CA GLU A 23 13.65 8.89 -11.30
C GLU A 23 12.52 9.84 -11.72
N ALA A 24 11.58 10.14 -10.81
CA ALA A 24 10.52 11.12 -11.08
C ALA A 24 11.09 12.49 -11.44
N ALA A 25 12.06 12.99 -10.67
CA ALA A 25 12.68 14.29 -10.93
C ALA A 25 13.41 14.33 -12.27
N LYS A 26 14.06 13.23 -12.66
CA LYS A 26 14.75 13.06 -13.94
C LYS A 26 13.78 13.06 -15.13
N LEU A 27 12.67 12.34 -15.01
CA LEU A 27 11.62 12.34 -16.03
C LEU A 27 10.98 13.72 -16.19
N TYR A 28 10.70 14.43 -15.09
CA TYR A 28 10.17 15.80 -15.15
C TYR A 28 11.19 16.80 -15.71
N GLU A 29 12.49 16.68 -15.40
CA GLU A 29 13.52 17.51 -16.02
C GLU A 29 13.53 17.35 -17.53
N LYS A 30 13.48 16.09 -18.02
CA LYS A 30 13.42 15.78 -19.47
C LYS A 30 12.21 16.41 -20.14
N ALA A 31 11.01 16.24 -19.54
CA ALA A 31 9.77 16.81 -20.08
C ALA A 31 9.79 18.35 -20.08
N LEU A 32 10.22 18.97 -18.98
CA LEU A 32 10.37 20.43 -18.91
C LEU A 32 11.39 20.97 -19.91
N THR A 33 12.48 20.25 -20.16
CA THR A 33 13.48 20.65 -21.15
C THR A 33 12.88 20.66 -22.56
N LYS A 34 12.03 19.68 -22.91
CA LYS A 34 11.27 19.67 -24.17
C LYS A 34 10.35 20.88 -24.27
N ILE A 35 9.53 21.13 -23.26
CA ILE A 35 8.61 22.27 -23.22
C ILE A 35 9.35 23.60 -23.33
N ILE A 36 10.43 23.81 -22.57
CA ILE A 36 11.24 25.03 -22.59
C ILE A 36 11.81 25.29 -23.99
N ARG A 37 12.25 24.26 -24.71
CA ARG A 37 12.75 24.40 -26.10
C ARG A 37 11.63 24.79 -27.07
N SER A 38 10.43 24.30 -26.89
CA SER A 38 9.28 24.55 -27.77
C SER A 38 8.61 25.90 -27.52
N TYR A 39 8.79 26.52 -26.33
CA TYR A 39 8.06 27.72 -25.92
C TYR A 39 8.92 28.96 -26.18
N SER A 40 8.91 29.46 -27.43
CA SER A 40 9.63 30.68 -27.86
C SER A 40 8.75 31.91 -28.00
N MET A 41 7.46 31.83 -27.60
CA MET A 41 6.51 32.94 -27.74
C MET A 41 6.88 34.12 -26.84
N GLU A 42 6.74 35.34 -27.39
CA GLU A 42 6.98 36.59 -26.69
C GLU A 42 5.76 37.04 -25.85
N LYS A 43 4.54 36.90 -26.42
CA LYS A 43 3.32 37.30 -25.73
C LYS A 43 3.03 36.43 -24.52
N CYS A 44 2.89 37.08 -23.34
CA CYS A 44 2.55 36.38 -22.09
C CYS A 44 1.65 37.24 -21.21
N SER A 45 1.07 36.63 -20.16
CA SER A 45 0.25 37.35 -19.19
C SER A 45 1.10 38.32 -18.32
N LYS A 46 0.46 39.36 -17.78
CA LYS A 46 1.07 40.29 -16.82
C LYS A 46 1.71 39.55 -15.63
N LYS A 47 1.15 38.42 -15.21
CA LYS A 47 1.64 37.58 -14.09
C LYS A 47 3.01 36.95 -14.40
N ILE A 48 3.24 36.52 -15.63
CA ILE A 48 4.55 36.00 -16.07
C ILE A 48 5.51 37.16 -16.24
N LEU A 49 5.11 38.24 -16.95
CA LEU A 49 5.94 39.41 -17.19
C LEU A 49 6.46 40.04 -15.91
N LYS A 50 5.64 40.11 -14.85
CA LYS A 50 6.07 40.60 -13.53
C LYS A 50 7.20 39.75 -12.92
N LYS A 51 7.28 38.47 -13.23
CA LYS A 51 8.27 37.53 -12.69
C LYS A 51 9.56 37.43 -13.54
N THR A 52 9.44 37.63 -14.83
CA THR A 52 10.52 37.44 -15.79
C THR A 52 11.19 38.75 -16.22
N GLY A 53 10.54 39.89 -16.00
CA GLY A 53 10.91 41.15 -16.61
C GLY A 53 10.64 41.16 -18.11
N LYS A 54 11.04 42.23 -18.81
CA LYS A 54 10.99 42.31 -20.26
C LYS A 54 11.98 41.33 -20.88
N THR A 55 11.50 40.41 -21.67
CA THR A 55 12.29 39.38 -22.37
C THR A 55 11.51 38.86 -23.57
N TYR A 56 12.21 38.46 -24.65
CA TYR A 56 11.62 37.86 -25.84
C TYR A 56 11.12 36.41 -25.62
N GLU A 57 11.58 35.73 -24.55
CA GLU A 57 11.26 34.36 -24.25
C GLU A 57 10.72 34.15 -22.81
N PRO A 58 9.62 34.81 -22.41
CA PRO A 58 9.15 34.85 -21.02
C PRO A 58 8.84 33.47 -20.45
N TYR A 59 8.27 32.58 -21.22
CA TYR A 59 7.95 31.21 -20.77
C TYR A 59 9.21 30.38 -20.47
N ARG A 60 10.26 30.53 -21.30
CA ARG A 60 11.56 29.87 -21.05
C ARG A 60 12.21 30.36 -19.77
N VAL A 61 12.24 31.68 -19.60
CA VAL A 61 12.79 32.30 -18.38
C VAL A 61 12.00 31.87 -17.15
N PHE A 62 10.67 31.84 -17.24
CA PHE A 62 9.80 31.46 -16.14
C PHE A 62 9.95 29.97 -15.73
N LEU A 63 10.14 29.05 -16.69
CA LEU A 63 10.22 27.61 -16.45
C LEU A 63 11.63 27.10 -16.08
N ARG A 64 12.69 27.84 -16.43
CA ARG A 64 14.08 27.45 -16.09
C ARG A 64 14.34 27.19 -14.60
N PRO A 65 13.82 27.99 -13.63
CA PRO A 65 13.97 27.70 -12.21
C PRO A 65 13.35 26.35 -11.79
N LEU A 66 12.16 26.03 -12.33
CA LEU A 66 11.50 24.76 -12.07
C LEU A 66 12.34 23.59 -12.59
N ARG A 67 12.78 23.63 -13.84
CA ARG A 67 13.69 22.61 -14.41
C ARG A 67 14.97 22.46 -13.58
N ASN A 68 15.58 23.57 -13.16
CA ASN A 68 16.80 23.54 -12.36
C ASN A 68 16.55 22.94 -10.97
N LYS A 69 15.35 23.13 -10.38
CA LYS A 69 14.94 22.47 -9.13
C LYS A 69 14.84 20.95 -9.31
N MET A 70 14.32 20.48 -10.46
CA MET A 70 14.28 19.03 -10.79
C MET A 70 15.70 18.48 -10.90
N ARG A 71 16.56 19.12 -11.69
CA ARG A 71 17.96 18.75 -11.86
C ARG A 71 18.71 18.70 -10.54
N LYS A 72 18.52 19.70 -9.68
CA LYS A 72 19.14 19.73 -8.35
C LYS A 72 18.64 18.59 -7.47
N THR A 73 17.34 18.28 -7.53
CA THR A 73 16.74 17.20 -6.74
C THR A 73 17.37 15.86 -7.09
N HIS A 74 17.37 15.45 -8.35
CA HIS A 74 17.94 14.13 -8.69
C HIS A 74 19.46 14.08 -8.47
N ARG A 75 20.23 15.14 -8.74
CA ARG A 75 21.68 15.15 -8.49
C ARG A 75 22.04 15.06 -7.00
N LEU A 76 21.27 15.70 -6.11
CA LEU A 76 21.50 15.60 -4.67
C LEU A 76 21.19 14.19 -4.16
N ILE A 77 20.11 13.59 -4.64
CA ILE A 77 19.74 12.20 -4.29
C ILE A 77 20.82 11.23 -4.80
N GLU A 78 21.25 11.37 -6.03
CA GLU A 78 22.30 10.53 -6.62
C GLU A 78 23.61 10.58 -5.82
N ARG A 79 24.06 11.80 -5.45
CA ARG A 79 25.25 11.97 -4.59
C ARG A 79 25.08 11.31 -3.22
N HIS A 80 23.88 11.33 -2.66
CA HIS A 80 23.59 10.65 -1.41
C HIS A 80 23.63 9.13 -1.55
N LEU A 81 22.99 8.59 -2.58
CA LEU A 81 22.89 7.14 -2.80
C LEU A 81 24.27 6.53 -3.16
N VAL A 82 25.02 7.17 -4.06
CA VAL A 82 26.29 6.67 -4.56
C VAL A 82 27.46 7.03 -3.64
N ALA A 83 27.64 8.31 -3.31
CA ALA A 83 28.79 8.82 -2.56
C ALA A 83 28.50 8.97 -1.05
N LYS A 84 27.36 8.49 -0.56
CA LYS A 84 26.92 8.56 0.86
C LYS A 84 27.01 9.97 1.48
N LYS A 85 26.94 11.03 0.66
CA LYS A 85 26.97 12.41 1.16
C LYS A 85 25.68 12.77 1.91
N PRO A 86 25.73 13.62 2.94
CA PRO A 86 24.55 14.06 3.67
C PRO A 86 23.49 14.68 2.75
N LEU A 87 22.23 14.28 2.93
CA LEU A 87 21.11 14.76 2.14
C LEU A 87 20.29 15.80 2.89
N ASN A 88 20.26 17.01 2.37
CA ASN A 88 19.38 18.06 2.89
C ASN A 88 18.02 17.99 2.22
N GLN A 89 17.05 17.38 2.89
CA GLN A 89 15.67 17.21 2.41
C GLN A 89 14.98 18.52 2.02
N LYS A 90 15.29 19.65 2.68
CA LYS A 90 14.71 20.98 2.39
C LYS A 90 15.09 21.51 1.00
N LYS A 91 16.17 21.02 0.40
CA LYS A 91 16.63 21.40 -0.95
C LYS A 91 15.97 20.60 -2.07
N LEU A 92 15.22 19.55 -1.75
CA LEU A 92 14.54 18.70 -2.70
C LEU A 92 13.12 19.22 -3.01
N LEU A 93 12.51 18.63 -4.03
CA LEU A 93 11.06 18.74 -4.23
C LEU A 93 10.33 18.16 -3.02
N SER A 94 9.38 18.91 -2.47
CA SER A 94 8.65 18.52 -1.26
C SER A 94 7.22 18.07 -1.54
N SER A 95 6.61 18.56 -2.63
CA SER A 95 5.24 18.22 -3.00
C SER A 95 5.01 18.35 -4.51
N LYS A 96 3.94 17.73 -4.99
CA LYS A 96 3.48 17.92 -6.39
C LYS A 96 3.09 19.37 -6.70
N GLU A 97 2.71 20.14 -5.69
CA GLU A 97 2.37 21.55 -5.88
C GLU A 97 3.59 22.40 -6.26
N ASP A 98 4.79 21.97 -5.87
CA ASP A 98 6.04 22.61 -6.35
C ASP A 98 6.16 22.54 -7.88
N ILE A 99 5.54 21.51 -8.49
CA ILE A 99 5.51 21.31 -9.95
C ILE A 99 4.27 21.96 -10.57
N LEU A 100 3.10 21.70 -10.00
CA LEU A 100 1.83 22.11 -10.59
C LEU A 100 1.57 23.60 -10.54
N LYS A 101 1.95 24.29 -9.46
CA LYS A 101 1.72 25.74 -9.33
C LYS A 101 2.36 26.55 -10.48
N PRO A 102 3.67 26.39 -10.80
CA PRO A 102 4.25 27.08 -11.95
C PRO A 102 3.61 26.71 -13.28
N LEU A 103 3.27 25.43 -13.48
CA LEU A 103 2.67 24.96 -14.74
C LEU A 103 1.26 25.53 -14.95
N ARG A 104 0.46 25.68 -13.88
CA ARG A 104 -0.86 26.34 -13.95
C ARG A 104 -0.72 27.82 -14.40
N VAL A 105 0.27 28.53 -13.87
CA VAL A 105 0.53 29.92 -14.29
C VAL A 105 0.87 30.02 -15.78
N VAL A 106 1.67 29.06 -16.29
CA VAL A 106 2.00 29.00 -17.71
C VAL A 106 0.75 28.70 -18.54
N ARG A 107 -0.06 27.73 -18.12
CA ARG A 107 -1.29 27.35 -18.80
C ARG A 107 -2.29 28.51 -18.87
N GLU A 108 -2.57 29.13 -17.72
CA GLU A 108 -3.43 30.33 -17.65
C GLU A 108 -2.95 31.44 -18.59
N SER A 109 -1.64 31.65 -18.67
CA SER A 109 -1.05 32.67 -19.55
C SER A 109 -1.22 32.35 -21.03
N LEU A 110 -1.01 31.09 -21.42
CA LEU A 110 -1.23 30.65 -22.81
C LEU A 110 -2.69 30.77 -23.23
N GLU A 111 -3.63 30.40 -22.35
CA GLU A 111 -5.06 30.56 -22.58
C GLU A 111 -5.45 32.05 -22.75
N GLN A 112 -4.89 32.96 -21.91
CA GLN A 112 -5.10 34.43 -22.02
C GLN A 112 -4.50 35.05 -23.28
N THR A 113 -3.54 34.41 -23.91
CA THR A 113 -2.87 34.88 -25.13
C THR A 113 -3.32 34.13 -26.40
N GLN A 114 -4.45 33.44 -26.33
CA GLN A 114 -5.04 32.69 -27.45
C GLN A 114 -4.17 31.56 -28.00
N ASN A 115 -3.47 30.88 -27.06
CA ASN A 115 -2.59 29.74 -27.36
C ASN A 115 -3.09 28.44 -26.68
N GLU A 116 -4.42 28.20 -26.70
CA GLU A 116 -5.08 27.05 -26.06
C GLU A 116 -4.58 25.72 -26.59
N ASN A 117 -4.25 25.63 -27.87
CA ASN A 117 -3.70 24.42 -28.49
C ASN A 117 -2.36 24.02 -27.85
N ILE A 118 -1.50 25.02 -27.58
CA ILE A 118 -0.21 24.80 -26.91
C ILE A 118 -0.43 24.45 -25.44
N ALA A 119 -1.37 25.13 -24.77
CA ALA A 119 -1.74 24.84 -23.38
C ALA A 119 -2.30 23.44 -23.19
N SER A 120 -2.93 22.85 -24.21
CA SER A 120 -3.59 21.54 -24.20
C SER A 120 -2.68 20.39 -24.67
N ALA A 121 -1.47 20.66 -25.11
CA ALA A 121 -0.49 19.67 -25.58
C ALA A 121 0.45 19.18 -24.47
N ASP A 122 1.74 19.18 -24.71
CA ASP A 122 2.81 18.68 -23.80
C ASP A 122 2.72 19.24 -22.37
N LEU A 123 2.25 20.50 -22.22
CA LEU A 123 2.07 21.12 -20.90
C LEU A 123 0.97 20.43 -20.08
N LEU A 124 -0.18 20.19 -20.70
CA LEU A 124 -1.29 19.50 -20.04
C LEU A 124 -0.92 18.06 -19.69
N ASP A 125 -0.19 17.37 -20.56
CA ASP A 125 0.28 16.01 -20.29
C ASP A 125 1.28 15.98 -19.13
N LEU A 126 2.20 16.93 -19.05
CA LEU A 126 3.10 17.06 -17.89
C LEU A 126 2.33 17.36 -16.60
N MET A 127 1.32 18.23 -16.65
CA MET A 127 0.47 18.51 -15.49
C MET A 127 -0.32 17.28 -15.04
N ARG A 128 -0.87 16.50 -15.97
CA ARG A 128 -1.57 15.23 -15.69
C ARG A 128 -0.63 14.23 -15.02
N ARG A 129 0.60 14.05 -15.56
CA ARG A 129 1.62 13.18 -14.96
C ARG A 129 1.99 13.64 -13.54
N ALA A 130 2.23 14.93 -13.33
CA ALA A 130 2.54 15.48 -12.01
C ALA A 130 1.36 15.31 -11.02
N LYS A 131 0.11 15.42 -11.49
CA LYS A 131 -1.08 15.19 -10.68
C LYS A 131 -1.23 13.73 -10.26
N CYS A 132 -0.95 12.79 -11.16
CA CYS A 132 -1.10 11.34 -10.93
C CYS A 132 0.05 10.78 -10.09
N PHE A 133 1.30 11.10 -10.45
CA PHE A 133 2.50 10.47 -9.89
C PHE A 133 3.18 11.29 -8.78
N GLY A 134 2.84 12.59 -8.64
CA GLY A 134 3.44 13.44 -7.60
C GLY A 134 4.94 13.62 -7.80
N ILE A 135 5.68 13.62 -6.68
CA ILE A 135 7.14 13.76 -6.66
C ILE A 135 7.90 12.43 -6.66
N ASN A 136 7.18 11.34 -6.76
CA ASN A 136 7.70 9.97 -6.90
C ASN A 136 6.77 9.17 -7.82
N LEU A 137 7.27 8.12 -8.45
CA LEU A 137 6.53 7.36 -9.46
C LEU A 137 5.34 6.59 -8.90
N ALA A 138 5.45 6.11 -7.66
CA ALA A 138 4.41 5.37 -6.97
C ALA A 138 4.51 5.58 -5.46
N LYS A 139 3.37 5.63 -4.79
CA LYS A 139 3.33 5.64 -3.32
C LYS A 139 3.74 4.27 -2.79
N ILE A 140 4.61 4.27 -1.79
CA ILE A 140 5.11 3.04 -1.19
C ILE A 140 4.26 2.67 0.01
N ASP A 141 3.67 1.48 -0.01
CA ASP A 141 3.04 0.90 1.16
C ASP A 141 4.10 0.26 2.07
N ILE A 142 3.90 0.42 3.34
CA ILE A 142 4.70 -0.25 4.36
C ILE A 142 3.91 -1.47 4.85
N ARG A 143 4.53 -2.63 4.91
CA ARG A 143 3.92 -3.83 5.46
C ARG A 143 4.79 -4.42 6.55
N GLN A 144 4.18 -4.74 7.71
CA GLN A 144 4.84 -5.35 8.87
C GLN A 144 3.85 -6.24 9.62
N GLU A 145 4.35 -7.29 10.23
CA GLU A 145 3.60 -8.22 11.05
C GLU A 145 3.13 -7.61 12.39
N SER A 146 1.91 -7.94 12.82
CA SER A 146 1.27 -7.41 14.03
C SER A 146 2.08 -7.68 15.30
N SER A 147 2.66 -8.88 15.43
CA SER A 147 3.46 -9.30 16.58
C SER A 147 4.67 -8.38 16.83
N ARG A 148 5.26 -7.82 15.77
CA ARG A 148 6.38 -6.90 15.87
C ARG A 148 6.03 -5.59 16.57
N HIS A 149 4.85 -5.06 16.29
CA HIS A 149 4.35 -3.86 16.97
C HIS A 149 4.06 -4.12 18.44
N SER A 150 3.46 -5.28 18.74
CA SER A 150 3.20 -5.71 20.11
C SER A 150 4.48 -5.88 20.93
N GLN A 151 5.55 -6.40 20.33
CA GLN A 151 6.87 -6.54 20.97
C GLN A 151 7.50 -5.18 21.29
N VAL A 152 7.41 -4.20 20.37
CA VAL A 152 7.91 -2.83 20.63
C VAL A 152 7.19 -2.21 21.82
N LEU A 153 5.86 -2.34 21.87
CA LEU A 153 5.06 -1.84 23.02
C LEU A 153 5.39 -2.58 24.30
N ALA A 154 5.58 -3.90 24.23
CA ALA A 154 5.92 -4.72 25.40
C ALA A 154 7.26 -4.30 26.03
N GLU A 155 8.29 -4.05 25.22
CA GLU A 155 9.57 -3.57 25.70
C GLU A 155 9.44 -2.20 26.38
N TYR A 156 8.74 -1.27 25.72
CA TYR A 156 8.50 0.06 26.27
C TYR A 156 7.76 0.02 27.61
N ILE A 157 6.63 -0.70 27.65
CA ILE A 157 5.76 -0.79 28.82
C ILE A 157 6.45 -1.53 29.97
N LYS A 158 7.21 -2.57 29.68
CA LYS A 158 7.99 -3.31 30.69
C LYS A 158 8.99 -2.40 31.40
N ILE A 159 9.71 -1.56 30.65
CA ILE A 159 10.74 -0.68 31.22
C ILE A 159 10.12 0.52 31.93
N LYS A 160 9.04 1.12 31.39
CA LYS A 160 8.43 2.32 31.96
C LYS A 160 7.42 2.03 33.08
N ASN A 161 6.68 0.94 32.99
CA ASN A 161 5.53 0.67 33.86
C ASN A 161 5.67 -0.67 34.62
N ASN A 162 6.77 -1.38 34.46
CA ASN A 162 7.03 -2.72 35.01
C ASN A 162 5.86 -3.69 34.78
N SER A 163 5.26 -3.68 33.59
CA SER A 163 4.08 -4.48 33.26
C SER A 163 4.28 -5.28 31.96
N ASN A 164 3.69 -6.46 31.90
CA ASN A 164 3.79 -7.35 30.74
C ASN A 164 2.61 -7.12 29.78
N TYR A 165 2.81 -6.27 28.76
CA TYR A 165 1.80 -5.97 27.76
C TYR A 165 1.28 -7.21 27.00
N LEU A 166 2.16 -8.19 26.75
CA LEU A 166 1.80 -9.39 26.01
C LEU A 166 0.83 -10.31 26.78
N ALA A 167 0.84 -10.22 28.11
CA ALA A 167 -0.07 -10.98 28.96
C ALA A 167 -1.43 -10.28 29.17
N TRP A 168 -1.62 -9.04 28.68
CA TRP A 168 -2.89 -8.35 28.84
C TRP A 168 -3.95 -8.90 27.90
N ASP A 169 -5.19 -8.94 28.39
CA ASP A 169 -6.36 -9.18 27.53
C ASP A 169 -6.59 -8.02 26.54
N GLU A 170 -7.43 -8.28 25.55
CA GLU A 170 -7.69 -7.31 24.48
C GLU A 170 -8.39 -6.04 24.98
N ALA A 171 -9.29 -6.14 25.96
CA ALA A 171 -9.99 -4.99 26.52
C ALA A 171 -9.01 -4.04 27.22
N LYS A 172 -8.07 -4.57 27.99
CA LYS A 172 -7.02 -3.81 28.66
C LYS A 172 -6.08 -3.16 27.64
N ARG A 173 -5.70 -3.88 26.57
CA ARG A 173 -4.88 -3.31 25.48
C ARG A 173 -5.58 -2.15 24.81
N ILE A 174 -6.84 -2.31 24.41
CA ILE A 174 -7.64 -1.24 23.78
C ILE A 174 -7.77 -0.04 24.71
N LYS A 175 -8.09 -0.25 25.99
CA LYS A 175 -8.20 0.82 26.99
C LYS A 175 -6.89 1.59 27.14
N TYR A 176 -5.78 0.88 27.27
CA TYR A 176 -4.45 1.49 27.39
C TYR A 176 -4.11 2.32 26.14
N LEU A 177 -4.23 1.73 24.95
CA LEU A 177 -3.91 2.38 23.69
C LEU A 177 -4.82 3.59 23.42
N SER A 178 -6.12 3.48 23.70
CA SER A 178 -7.08 4.59 23.59
C SER A 178 -6.73 5.77 24.47
N ASN A 179 -6.32 5.52 25.70
CA ASN A 179 -5.92 6.55 26.65
C ASN A 179 -4.57 7.16 26.26
N THR A 180 -3.64 6.34 25.79
CA THR A 180 -2.29 6.77 25.41
C THR A 180 -2.28 7.57 24.11
N LEU A 181 -3.18 7.27 23.16
CA LEU A 181 -3.36 8.05 21.95
C LEU A 181 -3.78 9.51 22.24
N LYS A 182 -4.38 9.79 23.40
CA LYS A 182 -4.72 11.15 23.84
C LYS A 182 -3.56 11.88 24.54
N LYS A 183 -2.54 11.15 25.02
CA LYS A 183 -1.39 11.67 25.77
C LYS A 183 -0.13 11.60 24.91
N LYS A 184 0.87 12.42 25.22
CA LYS A 184 2.20 12.32 24.60
C LYS A 184 3.06 11.38 25.42
N LEU A 185 3.69 10.39 24.79
CA LEU A 185 4.67 9.51 25.41
C LEU A 185 6.10 9.99 25.10
N ASP A 186 7.04 9.37 25.80
CA ASP A 186 8.47 9.63 25.63
C ASP A 186 9.16 8.61 24.70
N PHE A 187 8.43 8.13 23.71
CA PHE A 187 8.91 7.10 22.77
C PHE A 187 10.13 7.55 21.97
N LYS A 188 10.19 8.84 21.60
CA LYS A 188 11.30 9.37 20.80
C LYS A 188 12.67 9.25 21.50
N LYS A 189 12.68 9.42 22.82
CA LYS A 189 13.89 9.35 23.64
C LYS A 189 14.17 7.95 24.14
N PHE A 190 13.24 7.02 23.91
CA PHE A 190 13.38 5.65 24.38
C PHE A 190 14.42 4.88 23.56
N ASN A 191 15.37 4.29 24.24
CA ASN A 191 16.42 3.48 23.64
C ASN A 191 16.03 1.99 23.70
N PHE A 192 15.50 1.46 22.62
CA PHE A 192 15.16 0.06 22.49
C PHE A 192 16.41 -0.81 22.54
N LYS A 193 16.43 -1.79 23.45
CA LYS A 193 17.54 -2.75 23.62
C LYS A 193 17.46 -3.87 22.59
N ASN A 194 16.25 -4.33 22.28
CA ASN A 194 16.05 -5.36 21.27
C ASN A 194 16.30 -4.80 19.87
N LYS A 195 17.17 -5.45 19.10
CA LYS A 195 17.59 -5.04 17.75
C LYS A 195 16.40 -4.97 16.78
N GLU A 196 15.49 -5.95 16.86
CA GLU A 196 14.30 -6.01 15.98
C GLU A 196 13.30 -4.88 16.33
N ASN A 197 13.08 -4.61 17.62
CA ASN A 197 12.24 -3.52 18.07
C ASN A 197 12.81 -2.14 17.67
N LYS A 198 14.12 -1.98 17.77
CA LYS A 198 14.84 -0.80 17.30
C LYS A 198 14.64 -0.60 15.80
N GLU A 199 14.67 -1.68 15.02
CA GLU A 199 14.48 -1.64 13.57
C GLU A 199 13.04 -1.23 13.21
N VAL A 200 12.03 -1.81 13.88
CA VAL A 200 10.62 -1.40 13.70
C VAL A 200 10.44 0.08 14.01
N TRP A 201 10.98 0.54 15.14
CA TRP A 201 10.91 1.95 15.53
C TRP A 201 11.64 2.88 14.54
N SER A 202 12.80 2.46 14.04
CA SER A 202 13.57 3.21 13.01
C SER A 202 12.76 3.39 11.73
N THR A 203 11.93 2.39 11.37
CA THR A 203 11.01 2.55 10.24
C THR A 203 10.05 3.71 10.45
N PHE A 204 9.40 3.83 11.62
CA PHE A 204 8.49 4.96 11.88
C PHE A 204 9.21 6.31 11.87
N LYS A 205 10.47 6.38 12.34
CA LYS A 205 11.28 7.60 12.24
C LYS A 205 11.51 8.03 10.79
N ILE A 206 11.87 7.08 9.93
CA ILE A 206 12.05 7.36 8.49
C ILE A 206 10.75 7.84 7.85
N LEU A 207 9.62 7.20 8.16
CA LEU A 207 8.32 7.62 7.64
C LEU A 207 7.95 9.06 8.06
N ALA A 208 8.39 9.51 9.23
CA ALA A 208 8.17 10.88 9.70
C ALA A 208 9.03 11.93 8.97
N GLU A 209 10.18 11.52 8.45
CA GLU A 209 11.13 12.38 7.72
C GLU A 209 10.79 12.50 6.23
N GLU A 210 10.12 11.51 5.65
CA GLU A 210 9.81 11.49 4.22
C GLU A 210 8.50 12.23 3.89
N PRO A 211 8.39 12.83 2.68
CA PRO A 211 7.17 13.49 2.26
C PRO A 211 5.98 12.51 2.24
N THR A 212 4.87 12.88 2.85
CA THR A 212 3.67 12.04 2.91
C THR A 212 3.16 11.63 1.53
N GLU A 213 3.41 12.44 0.49
CA GLU A 213 3.04 12.12 -0.90
C GLU A 213 3.76 10.89 -1.45
N CYS A 214 4.91 10.52 -0.87
CA CYS A 214 5.66 9.32 -1.25
C CYS A 214 5.11 8.05 -0.58
N LEU A 215 4.27 8.20 0.44
CA LEU A 215 3.80 7.13 1.29
C LEU A 215 2.35 6.76 0.97
N GLY A 216 2.06 5.48 0.97
CA GLY A 216 0.74 4.91 0.74
C GLY A 216 0.03 4.55 2.05
N ALA A 217 -0.16 3.25 2.28
CA ALA A 217 -0.77 2.71 3.48
C ALA A 217 0.28 2.04 4.38
N TYR A 218 -0.09 1.86 5.65
CA TYR A 218 0.60 0.96 6.55
C TYR A 218 -0.23 -0.32 6.69
N VAL A 219 0.21 -1.40 6.06
CA VAL A 219 -0.46 -2.70 6.08
C VAL A 219 0.05 -3.52 7.24
N ILE A 220 -0.85 -4.10 8.04
CA ILE A 220 -0.51 -4.99 9.15
C ILE A 220 -0.84 -6.41 8.72
N SER A 221 0.17 -7.26 8.52
CA SER A 221 -0.03 -8.69 8.29
C SER A 221 -0.33 -9.41 9.60
N MET A 222 -1.01 -10.56 9.52
CA MET A 222 -1.42 -11.37 10.66
C MET A 222 -2.22 -10.57 11.71
N THR A 223 -3.13 -9.72 11.25
CA THR A 223 -3.98 -8.93 12.13
C THR A 223 -4.99 -9.85 12.82
N SER A 224 -4.92 -9.94 14.14
CA SER A 224 -5.77 -10.81 14.96
C SER A 224 -6.61 -10.06 16.00
N ALA A 225 -6.31 -8.77 16.22
CA ALA A 225 -6.93 -7.96 17.27
C ALA A 225 -7.09 -6.49 16.85
N ALA A 226 -8.06 -5.80 17.46
CA ALA A 226 -8.25 -4.35 17.27
C ALA A 226 -7.05 -3.55 17.81
N SER A 227 -6.43 -4.03 18.87
CA SER A 227 -5.23 -3.44 19.46
C SER A 227 -4.03 -3.40 18.49
N ASP A 228 -3.95 -4.31 17.52
CA ASP A 228 -2.87 -4.30 16.51
C ASP A 228 -2.92 -3.01 15.66
N ILE A 229 -4.13 -2.60 15.29
CA ILE A 229 -4.34 -1.38 14.48
C ILE A 229 -4.06 -0.14 15.33
N LEU A 230 -4.53 -0.12 16.57
CA LEU A 230 -4.32 1.01 17.49
C LEU A 230 -2.84 1.17 17.86
N ALA A 231 -2.08 0.09 17.97
CA ALA A 231 -0.64 0.10 18.21
C ALA A 231 0.12 0.86 17.10
N VAL A 232 -0.22 0.61 15.85
CA VAL A 232 0.39 1.31 14.72
C VAL A 232 0.03 2.80 14.70
N TYR A 233 -1.23 3.16 15.01
CA TYR A 233 -1.59 4.57 15.14
C TYR A 233 -0.85 5.27 16.28
N LEU A 234 -0.61 4.57 17.39
CA LEU A 234 0.19 5.10 18.50
C LEU A 234 1.64 5.35 18.05
N MET A 235 2.27 4.38 17.39
CA MET A 235 3.65 4.53 16.88
C MET A 235 3.77 5.66 15.86
N GLN A 236 2.80 5.80 14.95
CA GLN A 236 2.77 6.92 14.01
C GLN A 236 2.68 8.28 14.74
N LYS A 237 1.87 8.34 15.80
CA LYS A 237 1.74 9.55 16.62
C LYS A 237 3.04 9.87 17.34
N GLU A 238 3.64 8.89 17.98
CA GLU A 238 4.87 9.07 18.75
C GLU A 238 6.10 9.38 17.86
N ALA A 239 6.08 8.94 16.61
CA ALA A 239 7.08 9.34 15.61
C ALA A 239 6.85 10.74 15.02
N ASP A 240 5.77 11.45 15.41
CA ASP A 240 5.34 12.74 14.86
C ASP A 240 5.08 12.72 13.33
N ILE A 241 4.55 11.62 12.82
CA ILE A 241 4.08 11.58 11.44
C ILE A 241 2.90 12.55 11.30
N LYS A 242 3.14 13.67 10.61
CA LYS A 242 2.18 14.80 10.49
C LYS A 242 0.85 14.34 9.88
N ASN A 243 0.92 13.71 8.73
CA ASN A 243 -0.24 13.11 8.07
C ASN A 243 -0.16 11.60 8.25
N LYS A 244 -0.89 11.07 9.24
CA LYS A 244 -0.88 9.64 9.53
C LYS A 244 -1.25 8.82 8.31
N LEU A 245 -0.49 7.79 8.04
CA LEU A 245 -0.83 6.81 7.03
C LEU A 245 -2.09 6.06 7.47
N ARG A 246 -2.95 5.76 6.51
CA ARG A 246 -4.07 4.87 6.79
C ARG A 246 -3.53 3.49 7.15
N VAL A 247 -4.05 2.94 8.22
CA VAL A 247 -3.67 1.61 8.72
C VAL A 247 -4.64 0.59 8.14
N VAL A 248 -4.09 -0.40 7.45
CA VAL A 248 -4.84 -1.42 6.72
C VAL A 248 -4.61 -2.78 7.36
N PRO A 249 -5.55 -3.31 8.12
CA PRO A 249 -5.47 -4.67 8.62
C PRO A 249 -5.54 -5.66 7.46
N LEU A 250 -4.68 -6.66 7.47
CA LEU A 250 -4.70 -7.79 6.54
C LEU A 250 -5.14 -9.03 7.30
N PHE A 251 -6.25 -9.62 6.86
CA PHE A 251 -6.78 -10.87 7.37
C PHE A 251 -6.37 -12.01 6.44
N GLU A 252 -5.56 -12.94 6.94
CA GLU A 252 -4.84 -13.92 6.11
C GLU A 252 -5.25 -15.37 6.40
N THR A 253 -5.40 -15.77 7.67
CA THR A 253 -5.79 -17.12 8.04
C THR A 253 -7.30 -17.28 8.04
N LEU A 254 -7.78 -18.54 8.06
CA LEU A 254 -9.20 -18.82 8.21
C LEU A 254 -9.78 -18.21 9.50
N GLN A 255 -9.00 -18.24 10.58
CA GLN A 255 -9.42 -17.66 11.85
C GLN A 255 -9.50 -16.15 11.79
N ASP A 256 -8.55 -15.49 11.13
CA ASP A 256 -8.57 -14.03 10.94
C ASP A 256 -9.79 -13.61 10.12
N LEU A 257 -10.10 -14.36 9.03
CA LEU A 257 -11.27 -14.10 8.19
C LEU A 257 -12.58 -14.20 9.01
N LYS A 258 -12.69 -15.18 9.91
CA LYS A 258 -13.84 -15.34 10.79
C LYS A 258 -13.95 -14.24 11.84
N ASN A 259 -12.80 -13.79 12.38
CA ASN A 259 -12.75 -12.79 13.45
C ASN A 259 -12.85 -11.35 12.95
N ALA A 260 -12.61 -11.09 11.66
CA ALA A 260 -12.56 -9.75 11.07
C ALA A 260 -13.80 -8.89 11.43
N LYS A 261 -14.98 -9.50 11.42
CA LYS A 261 -16.24 -8.85 11.82
C LYS A 261 -16.14 -8.25 13.22
N SER A 262 -15.79 -9.06 14.22
CA SER A 262 -15.75 -8.62 15.61
C SER A 262 -14.64 -7.59 15.85
N ILE A 263 -13.48 -7.75 15.20
CA ILE A 263 -12.36 -6.81 15.28
C ILE A 263 -12.77 -5.44 14.73
N MET A 264 -13.37 -5.41 13.55
CA MET A 264 -13.78 -4.15 12.93
C MET A 264 -14.96 -3.51 13.66
N GLU A 265 -15.89 -4.29 14.21
CA GLU A 265 -16.99 -3.75 15.00
C GLU A 265 -16.49 -3.08 16.29
N LYS A 266 -15.53 -3.70 16.98
CA LYS A 266 -14.88 -3.09 18.15
C LYS A 266 -14.25 -1.73 17.81
N LEU A 267 -13.52 -1.64 16.68
CA LEU A 267 -12.90 -0.38 16.25
C LEU A 267 -13.94 0.67 15.82
N PHE A 268 -14.93 0.27 15.03
CA PHE A 268 -15.95 1.20 14.54
C PHE A 268 -16.89 1.67 15.63
N SER A 269 -17.07 0.94 16.73
CA SER A 269 -17.82 1.41 17.91
C SER A 269 -17.14 2.59 18.60
N LEU A 270 -15.81 2.72 18.49
CA LEU A 270 -15.05 3.81 19.09
C LEU A 270 -15.24 5.12 18.30
N GLY A 271 -16.03 6.06 18.82
CA GLY A 271 -16.32 7.33 18.14
C GLY A 271 -15.07 8.14 17.77
N TRP A 272 -14.05 8.14 18.64
CA TRP A 272 -12.78 8.80 18.37
C TRP A 272 -12.00 8.13 17.24
N TYR A 273 -12.08 6.80 17.11
CA TYR A 273 -11.43 6.08 16.01
C TYR A 273 -12.03 6.46 14.67
N ARG A 274 -13.38 6.51 14.57
CA ARG A 274 -14.06 6.97 13.34
C ARG A 274 -13.63 8.37 12.91
N LYS A 275 -13.47 9.29 13.88
CA LYS A 275 -12.93 10.65 13.62
C LYS A 275 -11.48 10.58 13.12
N LEU A 276 -10.63 9.75 13.74
CA LEU A 276 -9.23 9.58 13.38
C LEU A 276 -9.07 9.11 11.93
N ILE A 277 -9.91 8.19 11.48
CA ILE A 277 -9.87 7.64 10.11
C ILE A 277 -10.73 8.43 9.12
N HIS A 278 -11.32 9.55 9.51
CA HIS A 278 -12.23 10.36 8.70
C HIS A 278 -13.39 9.53 8.09
N ASN A 279 -13.93 8.59 8.84
CA ASN A 279 -14.95 7.62 8.43
C ASN A 279 -14.57 6.81 7.16
N LYS A 280 -13.28 6.57 6.91
CA LYS A 280 -12.77 5.80 5.78
C LYS A 280 -11.86 4.69 6.28
N GLN A 281 -12.16 3.45 5.90
CA GLN A 281 -11.33 2.30 6.26
C GLN A 281 -10.99 1.49 5.01
N GLU A 282 -9.75 1.03 4.94
CA GLU A 282 -9.30 0.05 3.98
C GLU A 282 -8.95 -1.24 4.71
N ILE A 283 -9.36 -2.39 4.14
CA ILE A 283 -9.12 -3.72 4.70
C ILE A 283 -8.51 -4.59 3.62
N MET A 284 -7.40 -5.23 3.91
CA MET A 284 -6.76 -6.15 2.97
C MET A 284 -7.20 -7.59 3.25
N ILE A 285 -7.47 -8.32 2.18
CA ILE A 285 -7.88 -9.73 2.19
C ILE A 285 -6.73 -10.57 1.66
N GLY A 286 -6.24 -11.52 2.47
CA GLY A 286 -5.23 -12.47 2.09
C GLY A 286 -5.83 -13.64 1.32
N TYR A 287 -5.18 -14.03 0.22
CA TYR A 287 -5.63 -15.12 -0.65
C TYR A 287 -4.76 -16.37 -0.52
N SER A 288 -3.44 -16.20 -0.54
CA SER A 288 -2.52 -17.34 -0.51
C SER A 288 -2.44 -18.00 0.85
N ASP A 289 -2.35 -17.22 1.91
CA ASP A 289 -2.19 -17.79 3.25
C ASP A 289 -3.50 -18.43 3.73
N SER A 290 -4.66 -17.87 3.39
CA SER A 290 -5.95 -18.49 3.68
C SER A 290 -6.18 -19.80 2.90
N SER A 291 -5.76 -19.86 1.63
CA SER A 291 -5.86 -21.09 0.84
C SER A 291 -4.92 -22.18 1.36
N LYS A 292 -3.74 -21.79 1.85
CA LYS A 292 -2.78 -22.70 2.47
C LYS A 292 -3.23 -23.22 3.85
N ASP A 293 -4.04 -22.43 4.58
CA ASP A 293 -4.58 -22.82 5.89
C ASP A 293 -5.80 -23.73 5.80
N ALA A 294 -6.67 -23.52 4.81
CA ALA A 294 -7.99 -24.16 4.78
C ALA A 294 -8.43 -24.73 3.43
N GLY A 295 -7.54 -24.73 2.44
CA GLY A 295 -7.90 -25.08 1.06
C GLY A 295 -8.64 -23.95 0.33
N LYS A 296 -8.65 -24.03 -1.00
CA LYS A 296 -9.14 -22.95 -1.87
C LYS A 296 -10.63 -22.66 -1.72
N LEU A 297 -11.46 -23.69 -1.62
CA LEU A 297 -12.92 -23.54 -1.51
C LEU A 297 -13.28 -22.80 -0.22
N SER A 298 -12.74 -23.27 0.90
CA SER A 298 -12.96 -22.68 2.21
C SER A 298 -12.46 -21.24 2.29
N ALA A 299 -11.24 -21.00 1.81
CA ALA A 299 -10.66 -19.65 1.76
C ALA A 299 -11.56 -18.69 0.95
N SER A 300 -11.99 -19.08 -0.25
CA SER A 300 -12.81 -18.24 -1.12
C SER A 300 -14.16 -17.90 -0.49
N TRP A 301 -14.81 -18.87 0.14
CA TRP A 301 -16.09 -18.65 0.81
C TRP A 301 -15.97 -17.75 2.03
N HIS A 302 -14.96 -17.94 2.86
CA HIS A 302 -14.73 -17.07 4.03
C HIS A 302 -14.28 -15.66 3.65
N GLN A 303 -13.52 -15.49 2.56
CA GLN A 303 -13.22 -14.18 2.00
C GLN A 303 -14.49 -13.45 1.52
N TYR A 304 -15.43 -14.19 0.92
CA TYR A 304 -16.73 -13.65 0.51
C TYR A 304 -17.55 -13.21 1.74
N LYS A 305 -17.70 -14.09 2.74
CA LYS A 305 -18.44 -13.78 3.99
C LYS A 305 -17.86 -12.59 4.75
N LEU A 306 -16.52 -12.54 4.88
CA LEU A 306 -15.84 -11.41 5.52
C LEU A 306 -16.28 -10.08 4.90
N GLN A 307 -16.28 -10.01 3.58
CA GLN A 307 -16.65 -8.77 2.88
C GLN A 307 -18.11 -8.38 3.18
N GLU A 308 -19.04 -9.34 3.11
CA GLU A 308 -20.45 -9.07 3.43
C GLU A 308 -20.63 -8.60 4.87
N ASP A 309 -19.99 -9.27 5.82
CA ASP A 309 -20.14 -8.97 7.24
C ASP A 309 -19.55 -7.62 7.62
N VAL A 310 -18.37 -7.30 7.09
CA VAL A 310 -17.75 -5.99 7.36
C VAL A 310 -18.49 -4.86 6.65
N LEU A 311 -19.08 -5.09 5.47
CA LEU A 311 -19.95 -4.11 4.81
C LEU A 311 -21.18 -3.78 5.64
N LYS A 312 -21.84 -4.77 6.26
CA LYS A 312 -22.98 -4.56 7.15
C LYS A 312 -22.60 -3.65 8.33
N ILE A 313 -21.44 -3.91 8.93
CA ILE A 313 -20.93 -3.11 10.06
C ILE A 313 -20.52 -1.71 9.58
N ALA A 314 -19.81 -1.59 8.48
CA ALA A 314 -19.42 -0.31 7.92
C ALA A 314 -20.63 0.58 7.63
N LYS A 315 -21.72 0.01 7.11
CA LYS A 315 -23.00 0.70 6.92
C LYS A 315 -23.59 1.17 8.24
N LYS A 316 -23.62 0.31 9.30
CA LYS A 316 -24.12 0.64 10.65
C LYS A 316 -23.40 1.87 11.22
N TYR A 317 -22.09 1.96 11.04
CA TYR A 317 -21.27 3.04 11.59
C TYR A 317 -20.96 4.18 10.61
N LYS A 318 -21.57 4.18 9.42
CA LYS A 318 -21.39 5.17 8.34
C LYS A 318 -19.91 5.30 7.91
N ILE A 319 -19.22 4.16 7.77
CA ILE A 319 -17.84 4.06 7.31
C ILE A 319 -17.82 3.80 5.82
N GLU A 320 -17.03 4.60 5.09
CA GLU A 320 -16.67 4.35 3.70
C GLU A 320 -15.58 3.27 3.64
N LEU A 321 -15.95 2.08 3.18
CA LEU A 321 -15.07 0.92 3.15
C LEU A 321 -14.44 0.71 1.78
N THR A 322 -13.17 0.31 1.76
CA THR A 322 -12.47 -0.14 0.55
C THR A 322 -11.82 -1.48 0.83
N PHE A 323 -12.09 -2.48 -0.02
CA PHE A 323 -11.36 -3.74 0.04
C PHE A 323 -10.11 -3.69 -0.81
N PHE A 324 -9.01 -4.17 -0.24
CA PHE A 324 -7.74 -4.35 -0.90
C PHE A 324 -7.48 -5.85 -1.07
N HIS A 325 -7.60 -6.32 -2.30
CA HIS A 325 -7.45 -7.74 -2.62
C HIS A 325 -5.97 -8.08 -2.83
N GLY A 326 -5.44 -8.94 -1.96
CA GLY A 326 -4.08 -9.49 -2.06
C GLY A 326 -3.91 -10.54 -3.16
N ARG A 327 -4.80 -10.55 -4.13
CA ARG A 327 -4.82 -11.50 -5.24
C ARG A 327 -3.77 -11.12 -6.28
N GLY A 328 -2.76 -11.96 -6.48
CA GLY A 328 -1.80 -11.78 -7.55
C GLY A 328 -2.42 -11.99 -8.92
N GLY A 329 -2.04 -11.18 -9.90
CA GLY A 329 -2.65 -11.15 -11.24
C GLY A 329 -2.13 -12.19 -12.24
N SER A 330 -1.37 -13.21 -11.83
CA SER A 330 -0.94 -14.27 -12.74
C SER A 330 -2.02 -15.35 -12.86
N ALA A 331 -2.17 -15.95 -14.06
CA ALA A 331 -3.08 -17.06 -14.31
C ALA A 331 -2.89 -18.22 -13.31
N GLY A 332 -1.64 -18.51 -12.94
CA GLY A 332 -1.29 -19.51 -11.93
C GLY A 332 -1.75 -19.21 -10.49
N ARG A 333 -2.30 -18.01 -10.23
CA ARG A 333 -2.83 -17.60 -8.94
C ARG A 333 -4.34 -17.35 -8.94
N GLY A 334 -5.07 -17.98 -9.87
CA GLY A 334 -6.50 -17.85 -10.00
C GLY A 334 -6.92 -16.46 -10.48
N GLY A 335 -6.05 -15.74 -11.21
CA GLY A 335 -6.36 -14.54 -11.95
C GLY A 335 -7.19 -14.89 -13.16
N GLY A 336 -8.52 -14.82 -13.04
CA GLY A 336 -9.43 -14.84 -14.18
C GLY A 336 -9.54 -13.46 -14.82
N PRO A 337 -10.36 -13.32 -15.86
CA PRO A 337 -10.69 -12.02 -16.45
C PRO A 337 -11.13 -11.03 -15.37
N ILE A 338 -10.67 -9.79 -15.46
CA ILE A 338 -10.93 -8.74 -14.46
C ILE A 338 -12.43 -8.59 -14.20
N GLN A 339 -13.24 -8.61 -15.25
CA GLN A 339 -14.69 -8.48 -15.17
C GLN A 339 -15.33 -9.63 -14.36
N ALA A 340 -14.95 -10.87 -14.60
CA ALA A 340 -15.43 -12.02 -13.84
C ALA A 340 -15.01 -11.93 -12.37
N THR A 341 -13.78 -11.50 -12.11
CA THR A 341 -13.25 -11.29 -10.77
C THR A 341 -14.06 -10.24 -10.00
N MET A 342 -14.43 -9.11 -10.63
CA MET A 342 -15.25 -8.09 -9.98
C MET A 342 -16.68 -8.57 -9.72
N ARG A 343 -17.27 -9.31 -10.66
CA ARG A 343 -18.62 -9.85 -10.53
C ARG A 343 -18.74 -11.00 -9.52
N SER A 344 -17.64 -11.67 -9.18
CA SER A 344 -17.62 -12.71 -8.16
C SER A 344 -17.54 -12.16 -6.72
N GLN A 345 -17.38 -10.85 -6.56
CA GLN A 345 -17.36 -10.22 -5.24
C GLN A 345 -18.80 -10.00 -4.71
N PRO A 346 -18.99 -9.92 -3.38
CA PRO A 346 -20.29 -9.59 -2.81
C PRO A 346 -20.87 -8.28 -3.34
N PRO A 347 -22.20 -8.17 -3.46
CA PRO A 347 -22.85 -6.93 -3.87
C PRO A 347 -22.38 -5.74 -3.03
N LYS A 348 -22.05 -4.62 -3.67
CA LYS A 348 -21.56 -3.38 -3.05
C LYS A 348 -20.17 -3.46 -2.39
N SER A 349 -19.44 -4.58 -2.48
CA SER A 349 -18.04 -4.64 -2.05
C SER A 349 -17.11 -3.88 -3.00
N VAL A 350 -17.49 -3.81 -4.26
CA VAL A 350 -16.89 -2.92 -5.26
C VAL A 350 -17.86 -1.80 -5.54
N TYR A 351 -17.57 -0.60 -5.00
CA TYR A 351 -18.44 0.58 -5.17
C TYR A 351 -17.60 1.81 -5.47
N GLY A 352 -17.50 2.13 -6.75
CA GLY A 352 -16.68 3.24 -7.27
C GLY A 352 -15.18 3.07 -7.11
N ARG A 353 -14.73 2.01 -6.43
CA ARG A 353 -13.31 1.75 -6.16
C ARG A 353 -13.04 0.29 -5.83
N ILE A 354 -11.82 -0.11 -6.10
CA ILE A 354 -11.22 -1.37 -5.66
C ILE A 354 -9.72 -1.19 -5.60
N ARG A 355 -9.05 -1.94 -4.74
CA ARG A 355 -7.61 -2.04 -4.73
C ARG A 355 -7.18 -3.49 -4.87
N ILE A 356 -6.25 -3.75 -5.79
CA ILE A 356 -5.75 -5.09 -6.09
C ILE A 356 -4.23 -5.06 -6.11
N THR A 357 -3.60 -6.09 -5.57
CA THR A 357 -2.15 -6.29 -5.70
C THR A 357 -1.84 -6.93 -7.05
N ASP A 358 -1.00 -6.28 -7.84
CA ASP A 358 -0.30 -6.93 -8.94
C ASP A 358 1.10 -7.38 -8.48
N GLN A 359 1.55 -8.53 -8.94
CA GLN A 359 2.93 -8.99 -8.68
C GLN A 359 3.90 -8.12 -9.50
N GLY A 360 5.09 -7.86 -8.93
CA GLY A 360 6.09 -6.99 -9.56
C GLY A 360 6.48 -7.43 -10.97
N GLU A 361 6.60 -8.74 -11.19
CA GLU A 361 6.88 -9.34 -12.52
C GLU A 361 5.78 -9.08 -13.55
N MET A 362 4.53 -8.90 -13.10
CA MET A 362 3.39 -8.63 -13.99
C MET A 362 3.26 -7.18 -14.42
N ILE A 363 3.91 -6.24 -13.73
CA ILE A 363 3.80 -4.80 -14.03
C ILE A 363 4.32 -4.51 -15.43
N GLN A 364 5.50 -5.04 -15.80
CA GLN A 364 6.07 -4.88 -17.13
C GLN A 364 5.17 -5.47 -18.21
N GLN A 365 4.63 -6.66 -17.96
CA GLN A 365 3.77 -7.36 -18.92
C GLN A 365 2.43 -6.63 -19.13
N LYS A 366 1.82 -6.10 -18.07
CA LYS A 366 0.51 -5.44 -18.15
C LYS A 366 0.57 -3.99 -18.61
N TYR A 367 1.65 -3.27 -18.26
CA TYR A 367 1.71 -1.82 -18.39
C TYR A 367 2.95 -1.31 -19.13
N GLY A 368 3.89 -2.18 -19.51
CA GLY A 368 5.12 -1.79 -20.19
C GLY A 368 4.92 -1.44 -21.68
N TYR A 369 3.81 -1.87 -22.28
CA TYR A 369 3.42 -1.53 -23.66
C TYR A 369 2.13 -0.71 -23.63
N GLU A 370 2.15 0.50 -24.22
CA GLU A 370 1.08 1.49 -24.08
C GLU A 370 -0.31 0.98 -24.48
N PRO A 371 -0.52 0.33 -25.66
CA PRO A 371 -1.83 -0.20 -26.02
C PRO A 371 -2.38 -1.22 -25.03
N LEU A 372 -1.50 -2.10 -24.51
CA LEU A 372 -1.86 -3.11 -23.52
C LEU A 372 -2.17 -2.47 -22.16
N ALA A 373 -1.41 -1.46 -21.75
CA ALA A 373 -1.68 -0.68 -20.56
C ALA A 373 -3.05 0.00 -20.63
N LYS A 374 -3.37 0.61 -21.77
CA LYS A 374 -4.69 1.23 -22.02
C LYS A 374 -5.80 0.20 -21.93
N TYR A 375 -5.65 -0.96 -22.59
CA TYR A 375 -6.62 -2.05 -22.52
C TYR A 375 -6.88 -2.51 -21.09
N ASN A 376 -5.82 -2.78 -20.31
CA ASN A 376 -5.93 -3.22 -18.93
C ASN A 376 -6.60 -2.16 -18.05
N LEU A 377 -6.20 -0.88 -18.16
CA LEU A 377 -6.79 0.21 -17.38
C LEU A 377 -8.27 0.42 -17.73
N CYS A 378 -8.62 0.41 -19.01
CA CYS A 378 -10.03 0.49 -19.45
C CYS A 378 -10.85 -0.69 -18.93
N SER A 379 -10.30 -1.90 -18.97
CA SER A 379 -10.96 -3.11 -18.45
C SER A 379 -11.21 -3.01 -16.93
N TYR A 380 -10.25 -2.50 -16.14
CA TYR A 380 -10.45 -2.24 -14.72
C TYR A 380 -11.54 -1.18 -14.48
N ILE A 381 -11.48 -0.05 -15.17
CA ILE A 381 -12.45 1.04 -15.01
C ILE A 381 -13.85 0.55 -15.37
N GLY A 382 -14.01 -0.09 -16.53
CA GLY A 382 -15.29 -0.62 -16.99
C GLY A 382 -15.87 -1.65 -16.04
N SER A 383 -15.03 -2.56 -15.51
CA SER A 383 -15.46 -3.59 -14.56
C SER A 383 -15.92 -2.98 -13.22
N VAL A 384 -15.21 -1.96 -12.71
CA VAL A 384 -15.61 -1.25 -11.48
C VAL A 384 -16.90 -0.47 -11.70
N MET A 385 -17.05 0.20 -12.85
CA MET A 385 -18.29 0.89 -13.21
C MET A 385 -19.45 -0.08 -13.26
N GLN A 386 -19.30 -1.22 -13.94
CA GLN A 386 -20.32 -2.25 -14.04
C GLN A 386 -20.72 -2.82 -12.68
N ALA A 387 -19.75 -3.18 -11.84
CA ALA A 387 -20.02 -3.70 -10.48
C ALA A 387 -20.70 -2.67 -9.58
N THR A 388 -20.46 -1.38 -9.82
CA THR A 388 -21.07 -0.27 -9.07
C THR A 388 -22.50 -0.02 -9.49
N LEU A 389 -22.77 0.05 -10.81
CA LEU A 389 -24.08 0.39 -11.38
C LEU A 389 -25.02 -0.82 -11.41
N ASN A 390 -24.47 -2.01 -11.70
CA ASN A 390 -25.20 -3.28 -11.76
C ASN A 390 -24.53 -4.33 -10.86
N PRO A 391 -24.66 -4.19 -9.53
CA PRO A 391 -24.06 -5.14 -8.61
C PRO A 391 -24.62 -6.56 -8.83
N PRO A 392 -23.83 -7.61 -8.59
CA PRO A 392 -24.31 -8.99 -8.69
C PRO A 392 -25.44 -9.22 -7.68
N PRO A 393 -26.35 -10.19 -7.95
CA PRO A 393 -27.40 -10.54 -7.00
C PRO A 393 -26.81 -11.16 -5.73
N HIS A 394 -27.55 -11.05 -4.62
CA HIS A 394 -27.20 -11.79 -3.40
C HIS A 394 -27.38 -13.29 -3.61
N PRO A 395 -26.47 -14.14 -3.08
CA PRO A 395 -26.65 -15.58 -3.11
C PRO A 395 -27.93 -15.99 -2.38
N LYS A 396 -28.64 -16.98 -2.91
CA LYS A 396 -29.82 -17.57 -2.26
C LYS A 396 -29.42 -18.33 -1.01
N GLU A 397 -30.33 -18.42 -0.04
CA GLU A 397 -30.03 -19.08 1.26
C GLU A 397 -29.69 -20.56 1.12
N ASN A 398 -30.42 -21.29 0.25
CA ASN A 398 -30.10 -22.69 -0.01
C ASN A 398 -28.70 -22.88 -0.60
N TRP A 399 -28.22 -21.93 -1.43
CA TRP A 399 -26.85 -21.98 -1.96
C TRP A 399 -25.83 -21.74 -0.84
N ARG A 400 -26.14 -20.81 0.08
CA ARG A 400 -25.28 -20.55 1.24
C ARG A 400 -25.13 -21.78 2.12
N ASN A 401 -26.23 -22.44 2.43
CA ASN A 401 -26.24 -23.64 3.25
C ASN A 401 -25.45 -24.78 2.59
N LEU A 402 -25.59 -24.96 1.29
CA LEU A 402 -24.84 -25.96 0.55
C LEU A 402 -23.33 -25.65 0.56
N ILE A 403 -22.93 -24.41 0.26
CA ILE A 403 -21.52 -24.05 0.23
C ILE A 403 -20.88 -24.11 1.64
N GLU A 404 -21.63 -23.85 2.70
CA GLU A 404 -21.15 -24.04 4.08
C GLU A 404 -20.83 -25.52 4.38
N GLN A 405 -21.69 -26.42 3.98
CA GLN A 405 -21.45 -27.86 4.12
C GLN A 405 -20.23 -28.30 3.30
N MET A 406 -20.19 -27.93 2.02
CA MET A 406 -19.04 -28.22 1.16
C MET A 406 -17.73 -27.65 1.72
N THR A 407 -17.76 -26.44 2.25
CA THR A 407 -16.62 -25.77 2.85
C THR A 407 -16.10 -26.52 4.07
N LYS A 408 -17.00 -27.02 4.95
CA LYS A 408 -16.60 -27.81 6.11
C LYS A 408 -15.90 -29.09 5.68
N ILE A 409 -16.51 -29.87 4.81
CA ILE A 409 -15.94 -31.12 4.30
C ILE A 409 -14.59 -30.89 3.63
N SER A 410 -14.51 -29.83 2.78
CA SER A 410 -13.28 -29.48 2.08
C SER A 410 -12.15 -29.05 3.04
N THR A 411 -12.49 -28.31 4.09
CA THR A 411 -11.50 -27.88 5.10
C THR A 411 -10.95 -29.06 5.87
N ASP A 412 -11.83 -29.95 6.33
CA ASP A 412 -11.45 -31.13 7.11
C ASP A 412 -10.56 -32.07 6.25
N ALA A 413 -10.97 -32.34 5.00
CA ALA A 413 -10.17 -33.14 4.08
C ALA A 413 -8.81 -32.51 3.78
N TYR A 414 -8.76 -31.18 3.52
CA TYR A 414 -7.52 -30.48 3.27
C TYR A 414 -6.57 -30.53 4.47
N ARG A 415 -7.07 -30.22 5.66
CA ARG A 415 -6.26 -30.20 6.90
C ARG A 415 -5.73 -31.59 7.24
N LYS A 416 -6.56 -32.63 7.13
CA LYS A 416 -6.15 -34.01 7.34
C LYS A 416 -4.96 -34.40 6.45
N ASN A 417 -5.01 -34.04 5.16
CA ASN A 417 -3.96 -34.43 4.21
C ASN A 417 -2.71 -33.56 4.27
N ILE A 418 -2.84 -32.28 4.59
CA ILE A 418 -1.74 -31.29 4.48
C ILE A 418 -1.21 -30.90 5.86
N ASN A 419 -2.08 -30.46 6.78
CA ASN A 419 -1.66 -29.85 8.04
C ASN A 419 -1.41 -30.88 9.16
N GLU A 420 -2.21 -31.93 9.19
CA GLU A 420 -2.18 -32.99 10.21
C GLU A 420 -1.31 -34.18 9.79
N ASN A 421 -0.93 -34.26 8.52
CA ASN A 421 -0.08 -35.30 8.00
C ASN A 421 1.41 -34.96 8.23
N SER A 422 2.04 -35.65 9.17
CA SER A 422 3.47 -35.48 9.51
C SER A 422 4.42 -35.72 8.34
N ASP A 423 4.07 -36.60 7.41
CA ASP A 423 4.89 -36.95 6.27
C ASP A 423 4.76 -35.98 5.10
N PHE A 424 3.75 -35.11 5.13
CA PHE A 424 3.51 -34.18 4.03
C PHE A 424 4.71 -33.28 3.73
N ILE A 425 5.37 -32.74 4.74
CA ILE A 425 6.57 -31.88 4.56
C ILE A 425 7.71 -32.68 3.94
N ARG A 426 7.89 -33.91 4.36
CA ARG A 426 8.91 -34.83 3.80
C ARG A 426 8.61 -35.12 2.34
N TYR A 427 7.39 -35.53 2.04
CA TYR A 427 6.91 -35.73 0.67
C TYR A 427 7.17 -34.49 -0.20
N PHE A 428 6.71 -33.33 0.25
CA PHE A 428 6.89 -32.07 -0.48
C PHE A 428 8.38 -31.76 -0.76
N LYS A 429 9.25 -31.91 0.22
CA LYS A 429 10.68 -31.66 0.05
C LYS A 429 11.33 -32.65 -0.94
N THR A 430 10.81 -33.85 -1.05
CA THR A 430 11.34 -34.90 -1.92
C THR A 430 10.90 -34.71 -3.36
N VAL A 431 9.62 -34.42 -3.61
CA VAL A 431 9.04 -34.36 -4.96
C VAL A 431 9.10 -32.98 -5.61
N THR A 432 9.29 -31.93 -4.81
CA THR A 432 9.32 -30.54 -5.33
C THR A 432 10.75 -30.03 -5.36
N PRO A 433 11.27 -29.51 -6.49
CA PRO A 433 12.61 -28.95 -6.58
C PRO A 433 12.71 -27.58 -5.90
N HIS A 434 12.15 -27.45 -4.69
CA HIS A 434 12.01 -26.18 -3.97
C HIS A 434 13.36 -25.52 -3.66
N LEU A 435 14.43 -26.29 -3.49
CA LEU A 435 15.78 -25.76 -3.28
C LEU A 435 16.38 -25.13 -4.53
N ALA A 436 16.11 -25.73 -5.71
CA ALA A 436 16.52 -25.18 -7.00
C ALA A 436 15.70 -23.95 -7.35
N LEU A 437 14.36 -24.02 -7.19
CA LEU A 437 13.45 -22.88 -7.35
C LEU A 437 13.82 -21.71 -6.42
N GLY A 438 14.34 -22.02 -5.24
CA GLY A 438 14.82 -21.03 -4.27
C GLY A 438 16.03 -20.21 -4.72
N LYS A 439 16.79 -20.71 -5.69
CA LYS A 439 17.97 -20.02 -6.27
C LYS A 439 17.62 -19.17 -7.50
N LEU A 440 16.43 -19.36 -8.05
CA LEU A 440 16.00 -18.60 -9.21
C LEU A 440 15.45 -17.24 -8.78
N SER A 441 15.92 -16.18 -9.43
CA SER A 441 15.39 -14.82 -9.25
C SER A 441 14.07 -14.63 -9.99
N ILE A 442 13.13 -15.56 -9.80
CA ILE A 442 11.80 -15.52 -10.42
C ILE A 442 10.84 -14.83 -9.46
N GLY A 443 10.60 -13.56 -9.69
CA GLY A 443 9.62 -12.80 -8.93
C GLY A 443 10.20 -11.84 -7.90
N SER A 444 9.36 -10.92 -7.46
CA SER A 444 9.68 -9.80 -6.56
C SER A 444 9.84 -10.20 -5.08
N ARG A 445 9.59 -11.46 -4.73
CA ARG A 445 9.66 -11.96 -3.34
C ARG A 445 10.74 -13.03 -3.19
N PRO A 446 11.50 -13.01 -2.08
CA PRO A 446 12.40 -14.12 -1.79
C PRO A 446 11.60 -15.42 -1.73
N SER A 447 12.13 -16.46 -2.37
CA SER A 447 11.51 -17.79 -2.44
C SER A 447 11.47 -18.53 -1.08
N LYS A 448 12.25 -18.08 -0.08
CA LYS A 448 12.28 -18.65 1.27
C LYS A 448 11.95 -17.57 2.31
N ARG A 449 10.94 -17.81 3.14
CA ARG A 449 10.96 -17.38 4.54
C ARG A 449 11.96 -18.31 5.24
N LYS A 450 12.62 -17.92 6.35
CA LYS A 450 13.58 -18.74 7.10
C LYS A 450 13.27 -20.25 7.05
N ASN A 451 14.16 -21.14 7.40
CA ASN A 451 14.11 -22.60 7.27
C ASN A 451 12.71 -23.22 7.06
N VAL A 452 12.57 -24.02 5.99
CA VAL A 452 11.31 -24.70 5.63
C VAL A 452 11.16 -25.94 6.51
N ASP A 453 10.79 -25.74 7.78
CA ASP A 453 10.60 -26.85 8.72
C ASP A 453 9.11 -27.14 9.01
N ASN A 454 8.22 -26.24 8.56
CA ASN A 454 6.78 -26.42 8.71
C ASN A 454 6.00 -25.84 7.50
N ILE A 455 4.73 -26.20 7.38
CA ILE A 455 3.82 -25.76 6.31
C ILE A 455 3.69 -24.23 6.29
N GLN A 456 3.71 -23.60 7.45
CA GLN A 456 3.55 -22.14 7.56
C GLN A 456 4.73 -21.38 6.94
N SER A 457 5.93 -21.96 6.94
CA SER A 457 7.13 -21.39 6.35
C SER A 457 7.19 -21.55 4.82
N LEU A 458 6.40 -22.46 4.25
CA LEU A 458 6.27 -22.60 2.80
C LEU A 458 5.63 -21.35 2.23
N ARG A 459 6.28 -20.74 1.25
CA ARG A 459 5.64 -19.73 0.45
C ARG A 459 4.73 -20.39 -0.59
N ALA A 460 3.72 -19.64 -0.97
CA ALA A 460 2.66 -20.01 -1.89
C ALA A 460 3.12 -20.36 -3.32
N ILE A 461 4.36 -20.69 -3.54
CA ILE A 461 4.85 -21.26 -4.80
C ILE A 461 4.27 -22.64 -5.05
N PRO A 462 3.98 -23.44 -4.06
CA PRO A 462 3.32 -24.71 -4.32
C PRO A 462 1.81 -24.57 -4.43
N TRP A 463 1.40 -23.95 -5.47
CA TRP A 463 0.04 -23.99 -5.97
C TRP A 463 -0.32 -25.32 -6.52
N VAL A 464 0.60 -26.24 -6.55
CA VAL A 464 0.52 -27.61 -7.02
C VAL A 464 -0.20 -28.50 -6.03
N PHE A 465 -0.64 -27.97 -4.90
CA PHE A 465 -1.42 -28.71 -3.91
C PHE A 465 -2.91 -28.58 -4.12
#